data_d1725a9ffc7f10ef1c84010472c2d327
#
_entry.id   d1725a9ffc7f10ef1c84010472c2d327
#
_cell.length_a   1.000
_cell.length_b   1.000
_cell.length_c   1.000
_cell.angle_alpha   90.00
_cell.angle_beta   90.00
_cell.angle_gamma   90.00
#
_symmetry.space_group_name_H-M   'P 1'
#
loop_
_entity.id
_entity.type
_entity.pdbx_description
1 polymer ?
#
loop_
_entity_poly.entity_id
_entity_poly.type
_entity_poly.pdbx_seq_one_letter_code
_entity_poly.pdbx_strand_id
1 'polypeptide(L)'
;MIAKIVQGRGFRGVVNYVLDKDHSHLLYAEGVRLKDKESIIQSFVVQQKLNPKIVKPVAHISLDFSVQDKNRLTDQFMAGMALEYMEKMGYRDTQYIIARHHDTDHPHIHIVINRIDNNGKRISDQNEKLRNTRVCMELTKKYGLYIASGKENVKEHRLKEPDKTKYEIYHGLQYAISECKNWKELKSELLQSGITIEFRKNGNTDKIQGVRFGKNGYEFNGSKIDRSCSYSKISYQLYLNEKLRQNEGQQHSAPNQLDQLNRQDNTMDFATGLESAASVLGGLFDLLNTPPHYDENEADFLREQAKRLIKKKGDHHYRHRL
;
A
#
# COMPACT_ATOMS: atom_id res chain seq x y z
N MET A 1 3.29 10.06 -7.28
CA MET A 1 4.00 10.71 -6.14
C MET A 1 4.16 9.73 -5.00
N ILE A 2 5.30 9.73 -4.35
CA ILE A 2 5.57 8.97 -3.11
C ILE A 2 6.17 9.91 -2.06
N ALA A 3 6.05 9.55 -0.77
CA ALA A 3 6.65 10.33 0.30
C ALA A 3 7.42 9.43 1.28
N LYS A 4 8.58 9.91 1.72
CA LYS A 4 9.39 9.29 2.77
C LYS A 4 9.46 10.24 3.95
N ILE A 5 9.09 9.75 5.15
CA ILE A 5 9.10 10.52 6.39
C ILE A 5 10.22 10.00 7.29
N VAL A 6 11.07 10.90 7.75
CA VAL A 6 12.14 10.63 8.72
C VAL A 6 11.98 11.57 9.91
N GLN A 7 11.97 11.02 11.13
CA GLN A 7 11.88 11.80 12.36
C GLN A 7 13.26 12.02 12.96
N GLY A 8 13.58 13.27 13.30
CA GLY A 8 14.87 13.71 13.82
C GLY A 8 14.79 14.35 15.21
N ARG A 9 15.97 14.50 15.87
CA ARG A 9 16.09 15.12 17.19
C ARG A 9 16.42 16.60 17.14
N GLY A 10 17.00 17.08 16.04
CA GLY A 10 17.46 18.47 15.93
C GLY A 10 17.28 19.05 14.54
N PHE A 11 17.05 20.36 14.47
CA PHE A 11 16.75 21.07 13.22
C PHE A 11 17.99 21.43 12.43
N ARG A 12 19.11 21.73 13.08
CA ARG A 12 20.34 22.23 12.40
C ARG A 12 20.77 21.35 11.23
N GLY A 13 20.92 20.06 11.47
CA GLY A 13 21.39 19.12 10.44
C GLY A 13 20.44 19.03 9.25
N VAL A 14 19.12 18.98 9.48
CA VAL A 14 18.15 18.86 8.40
C VAL A 14 17.95 20.16 7.64
N VAL A 15 17.95 21.31 8.31
CA VAL A 15 17.85 22.63 7.65
C VAL A 15 19.08 22.89 6.78
N ASN A 16 20.29 22.57 7.28
CA ASN A 16 21.51 22.63 6.47
C ASN A 16 21.42 21.71 5.26
N TYR A 17 21.02 20.44 5.44
CA TYR A 17 20.87 19.50 4.33
C TYR A 17 19.91 20.01 3.25
N VAL A 18 18.79 20.62 3.67
CA VAL A 18 17.72 21.05 2.77
C VAL A 18 18.04 22.37 2.07
N LEU A 19 18.84 23.27 2.69
CA LEU A 19 19.10 24.62 2.17
C LEU A 19 20.55 24.87 1.72
N ASP A 20 21.53 23.97 2.01
CA ASP A 20 22.95 24.19 1.67
C ASP A 20 23.37 23.61 0.33
N LYS A 21 22.52 22.91 -0.37
CA LYS A 21 22.87 22.36 -1.67
C LYS A 21 22.84 23.44 -2.73
N ASP A 22 23.85 23.51 -3.58
CA ASP A 22 23.96 24.45 -4.70
C ASP A 22 22.76 24.40 -5.65
N HIS A 23 22.02 23.29 -5.62
CA HIS A 23 20.85 23.03 -6.46
C HIS A 23 19.55 22.98 -5.63
N SER A 24 19.49 23.67 -4.50
CA SER A 24 18.30 23.80 -3.68
C SER A 24 17.79 25.23 -3.64
N HIS A 25 16.48 25.42 -3.62
CA HIS A 25 15.88 26.72 -3.35
C HIS A 25 14.61 26.58 -2.50
N LEU A 26 14.42 27.56 -1.62
CA LEU A 26 13.28 27.64 -0.73
C LEU A 26 12.02 28.01 -1.53
N LEU A 27 10.98 27.17 -1.49
CA LEU A 27 9.69 27.44 -2.14
C LEU A 27 8.71 28.15 -1.21
N TYR A 28 8.65 27.70 0.04
CA TYR A 28 7.69 28.21 1.01
C TYR A 28 8.20 28.04 2.44
N ALA A 29 7.76 28.91 3.33
CA ALA A 29 8.05 28.80 4.76
C ALA A 29 6.95 29.43 5.59
N GLU A 30 6.68 28.86 6.76
CA GLU A 30 5.69 29.34 7.71
C GLU A 30 6.25 29.34 9.13
N GLY A 31 5.99 30.41 9.88
CA GLY A 31 6.34 30.54 11.29
C GLY A 31 7.85 30.64 11.60
N VAL A 32 8.71 30.86 10.58
CA VAL A 32 10.17 30.98 10.75
C VAL A 32 10.69 32.31 10.22
N ARG A 33 11.77 32.81 10.80
CA ARG A 33 12.43 34.05 10.33
C ARG A 33 13.35 33.75 9.15
N LEU A 34 13.13 34.41 8.01
CA LEU A 34 13.83 34.18 6.75
C LEU A 34 15.05 35.13 6.55
N LYS A 35 15.61 35.71 7.61
CA LYS A 35 16.78 36.61 7.50
C LYS A 35 18.00 35.87 6.94
N ASP A 36 18.28 34.73 7.52
CA ASP A 36 19.37 33.81 7.15
C ASP A 36 19.03 32.40 7.65
N LYS A 37 19.83 31.42 7.27
CA LYS A 37 19.65 30.03 7.65
C LYS A 37 19.68 29.80 9.17
N GLU A 38 20.56 30.50 9.89
CA GLU A 38 20.64 30.41 11.34
C GLU A 38 19.37 30.94 12.00
N SER A 39 18.76 32.00 11.48
CA SER A 39 17.47 32.52 11.96
C SER A 39 16.33 31.52 11.77
N ILE A 40 16.33 30.75 10.68
CA ILE A 40 15.38 29.65 10.43
C ILE A 40 15.57 28.56 11.51
N ILE A 41 16.81 28.12 11.72
CA ILE A 41 17.16 27.09 12.71
C ILE A 41 16.72 27.52 14.11
N GLN A 42 17.04 28.77 14.49
CA GLN A 42 16.67 29.31 15.80
C GLN A 42 15.14 29.40 15.98
N SER A 43 14.40 29.76 14.94
CA SER A 43 12.93 29.78 15.00
C SER A 43 12.38 28.41 15.35
N PHE A 44 12.86 27.34 14.69
CA PHE A 44 12.47 25.98 15.01
C PHE A 44 12.86 25.56 16.43
N VAL A 45 14.08 25.90 16.87
CA VAL A 45 14.59 25.57 18.21
C VAL A 45 13.79 26.26 19.32
N VAL A 46 13.37 27.50 19.09
CA VAL A 46 12.53 28.23 20.05
C VAL A 46 11.20 27.53 20.25
N GLN A 47 10.50 27.15 19.19
CA GLN A 47 9.22 26.43 19.30
C GLN A 47 9.40 25.02 19.88
N GLN A 48 10.52 24.35 19.60
CA GLN A 48 10.83 23.05 20.21
C GLN A 48 10.84 23.12 21.75
N LYS A 49 11.27 24.25 22.33
CA LYS A 49 11.32 24.46 23.80
C LYS A 49 9.94 24.52 24.45
N LEU A 50 8.85 24.72 23.69
CA LEU A 50 7.49 24.69 24.20
C LEU A 50 7.12 23.28 24.73
N ASN A 51 7.78 22.22 24.24
CA ASN A 51 7.55 20.88 24.75
C ASN A 51 8.83 20.04 24.76
N PRO A 52 9.70 20.19 25.77
CA PRO A 52 10.98 19.50 25.87
C PRO A 52 10.86 17.98 26.06
N LYS A 53 9.65 17.47 26.39
CA LYS A 53 9.40 16.02 26.50
C LYS A 53 9.40 15.31 25.15
N ILE A 54 9.29 16.04 24.04
CA ILE A 54 9.29 15.45 22.68
C ILE A 54 10.72 15.22 22.23
N VAL A 55 11.18 13.98 22.25
CA VAL A 55 12.54 13.58 21.90
C VAL A 55 12.84 13.73 20.39
N LYS A 56 11.82 13.60 19.52
CA LYS A 56 11.94 13.71 18.06
C LYS A 56 11.01 14.80 17.53
N PRO A 57 11.35 16.08 17.69
CA PRO A 57 10.50 17.20 17.27
C PRO A 57 10.50 17.45 15.76
N VAL A 58 11.44 16.89 15.02
CA VAL A 58 11.60 17.10 13.58
C VAL A 58 10.84 16.03 12.80
N ALA A 59 10.06 16.44 11.78
CA ALA A 59 9.70 15.60 10.66
C ALA A 59 10.38 16.16 9.40
N HIS A 60 11.19 15.31 8.74
CA HIS A 60 11.77 15.57 7.42
C HIS A 60 11.06 14.68 6.42
N ILE A 61 10.42 15.27 5.44
CA ILE A 61 9.63 14.59 4.44
C ILE A 61 10.22 14.88 3.06
N SER A 62 10.52 13.85 2.29
CA SER A 62 10.80 13.96 0.86
C SER A 62 9.52 13.59 0.11
N LEU A 63 9.05 14.47 -0.79
CA LEU A 63 8.00 14.17 -1.77
C LEU A 63 8.65 14.00 -3.12
N ASP A 64 8.60 12.77 -3.64
CA ASP A 64 9.26 12.39 -4.89
C ASP A 64 8.20 12.16 -5.98
N PHE A 65 8.46 12.70 -7.18
CA PHE A 65 7.56 12.65 -8.33
C PHE A 65 8.18 11.83 -9.47
N SER A 66 7.34 11.37 -10.38
CA SER A 66 7.82 10.68 -11.56
C SER A 66 8.49 11.66 -12.54
N VAL A 67 9.54 11.19 -13.22
CA VAL A 67 10.14 11.92 -14.35
C VAL A 67 9.12 12.20 -15.45
N GLN A 68 8.11 11.34 -15.59
CA GLN A 68 7.03 11.51 -16.59
C GLN A 68 6.15 12.74 -16.31
N ASP A 69 6.11 13.21 -15.06
CA ASP A 69 5.35 14.41 -14.68
C ASP A 69 6.21 15.69 -14.75
N LYS A 70 7.52 15.62 -15.06
CA LYS A 70 8.49 16.69 -14.93
C LYS A 70 8.04 18.00 -15.55
N ASN A 71 7.45 17.96 -16.75
CA ASN A 71 7.02 19.17 -17.50
C ASN A 71 5.82 19.90 -16.84
N ARG A 72 5.12 19.26 -15.93
CA ARG A 72 3.95 19.82 -15.20
C ARG A 72 4.32 20.33 -13.81
N LEU A 73 5.48 19.94 -13.30
CA LEU A 73 5.90 20.19 -11.92
C LEU A 73 6.62 21.54 -11.80
N THR A 74 5.84 22.62 -11.87
CA THR A 74 6.32 23.95 -11.51
C THR A 74 6.52 24.09 -10.01
N ASP A 75 7.31 25.05 -9.56
CA ASP A 75 7.55 25.31 -8.14
C ASP A 75 6.26 25.60 -7.38
N GLN A 76 5.38 26.41 -7.95
CA GLN A 76 4.07 26.73 -7.36
C GLN A 76 3.19 25.49 -7.24
N PHE A 77 3.18 24.64 -8.26
CA PHE A 77 2.39 23.41 -8.25
C PHE A 77 2.90 22.43 -7.19
N MET A 78 4.22 22.25 -7.10
CA MET A 78 4.83 21.37 -6.10
C MET A 78 4.64 21.90 -4.67
N ALA A 79 4.76 23.21 -4.45
CA ALA A 79 4.48 23.84 -3.16
C ALA A 79 3.01 23.66 -2.76
N GLY A 80 2.07 23.86 -3.68
CA GLY A 80 0.64 23.64 -3.43
C GLY A 80 0.33 22.19 -3.04
N MET A 81 0.90 21.22 -3.73
CA MET A 81 0.76 19.81 -3.36
C MET A 81 1.37 19.48 -1.99
N ALA A 82 2.52 20.09 -1.64
CA ALA A 82 3.13 19.91 -0.33
C ALA A 82 2.22 20.45 0.80
N LEU A 83 1.61 21.60 0.61
CA LEU A 83 0.68 22.19 1.57
C LEU A 83 -0.55 21.29 1.77
N GLU A 84 -1.16 20.81 0.68
CA GLU A 84 -2.30 19.89 0.77
C GLU A 84 -1.90 18.54 1.40
N TYR A 85 -0.71 18.02 1.06
CA TYR A 85 -0.17 16.82 1.68
C TYR A 85 -0.03 17.00 3.21
N MET A 86 0.56 18.10 3.65
CA MET A 86 0.72 18.39 5.08
C MET A 86 -0.62 18.49 5.80
N GLU A 87 -1.59 19.17 5.20
CA GLU A 87 -2.93 19.29 5.77
C GLU A 87 -3.60 17.93 5.94
N LYS A 88 -3.59 17.07 4.92
CA LYS A 88 -4.17 15.72 4.95
C LYS A 88 -3.41 14.77 5.91
N MET A 89 -2.12 14.99 6.10
CA MET A 89 -1.31 14.29 7.10
C MET A 89 -1.52 14.82 8.53
N GLY A 90 -2.25 15.94 8.70
CA GLY A 90 -2.54 16.55 9.99
C GLY A 90 -1.41 17.41 10.55
N TYR A 91 -0.47 17.84 9.70
CA TYR A 91 0.53 18.85 10.06
C TYR A 91 -0.08 20.24 9.93
N ARG A 92 -0.68 20.74 11.00
CA ARG A 92 -1.35 22.04 11.08
C ARG A 92 -0.79 22.86 12.23
N ASP A 93 -0.97 24.18 12.16
CA ASP A 93 -0.63 25.14 13.21
C ASP A 93 0.81 25.00 13.72
N THR A 94 1.77 24.83 12.81
CA THR A 94 3.16 24.59 13.15
C THR A 94 4.12 25.22 12.14
N GLN A 95 5.39 25.32 12.53
CA GLN A 95 6.46 25.83 11.68
C GLN A 95 6.89 24.79 10.65
N TYR A 96 7.16 25.26 9.42
CA TYR A 96 7.75 24.42 8.37
C TYR A 96 8.47 25.23 7.31
N ILE A 97 9.35 24.56 6.55
CA ILE A 97 9.94 25.04 5.32
C ILE A 97 9.76 24.01 4.23
N ILE A 98 9.59 24.45 2.98
CA ILE A 98 9.52 23.62 1.78
C ILE A 98 10.59 24.08 0.83
N ALA A 99 11.50 23.18 0.41
CA ALA A 99 12.55 23.48 -0.56
C ALA A 99 12.56 22.45 -1.68
N ARG A 100 12.86 22.91 -2.89
CA ARG A 100 13.06 22.06 -4.06
C ARG A 100 14.53 21.74 -4.24
N HIS A 101 14.83 20.49 -4.61
CA HIS A 101 16.16 20.05 -5.01
C HIS A 101 16.19 19.68 -6.48
N HIS A 102 17.36 19.91 -7.12
CA HIS A 102 17.62 19.61 -8.52
C HIS A 102 18.81 18.67 -8.70
N ASP A 103 19.17 17.92 -7.67
CA ASP A 103 20.33 17.02 -7.62
C ASP A 103 20.08 15.63 -8.19
N THR A 104 18.85 15.33 -8.62
CA THR A 104 18.46 14.06 -9.24
C THR A 104 17.58 14.27 -10.46
N ASP A 105 17.45 13.23 -11.31
CA ASP A 105 16.54 13.25 -12.46
C ASP A 105 15.07 13.30 -12.06
N HIS A 106 14.75 12.74 -10.90
CA HIS A 106 13.40 12.74 -10.35
C HIS A 106 13.11 14.06 -9.64
N PRO A 107 12.09 14.83 -10.09
CA PRO A 107 11.67 16.02 -9.38
C PRO A 107 11.27 15.69 -7.94
N HIS A 108 11.80 16.41 -6.98
CA HIS A 108 11.46 16.21 -5.58
C HIS A 108 11.57 17.49 -4.76
N ILE A 109 10.84 17.50 -3.65
CA ILE A 109 10.88 18.57 -2.66
C ILE A 109 11.10 17.99 -1.28
N HIS A 110 11.70 18.76 -0.42
CA HIS A 110 11.86 18.44 0.99
C HIS A 110 11.01 19.37 1.83
N ILE A 111 10.36 18.81 2.84
CA ILE A 111 9.59 19.54 3.84
C ILE A 111 10.24 19.27 5.19
N VAL A 112 10.59 20.32 5.91
CA VAL A 112 11.03 20.24 7.31
C VAL A 112 9.94 20.83 8.17
N ILE A 113 9.40 20.06 9.12
CA ILE A 113 8.25 20.42 9.93
C ILE A 113 8.63 20.30 11.41
N ASN A 114 8.18 21.25 12.21
CA ASN A 114 8.18 21.11 13.66
C ASN A 114 6.98 20.24 14.08
N ARG A 115 7.24 19.12 14.74
CA ARG A 115 6.19 18.21 15.25
C ARG A 115 5.58 18.69 16.58
N ILE A 116 5.99 19.86 17.05
CA ILE A 116 5.39 20.57 18.15
C ILE A 116 4.64 21.75 17.54
N ASP A 117 3.33 21.81 17.74
CA ASP A 117 2.49 22.88 17.21
C ASP A 117 2.71 24.21 17.97
N ASN A 118 2.07 25.29 17.51
CA ASN A 118 2.17 26.61 18.11
C ASN A 118 1.66 26.68 19.57
N ASN A 119 0.90 25.66 20.02
CA ASN A 119 0.39 25.52 21.38
C ASN A 119 1.24 24.55 22.23
N GLY A 120 2.40 24.10 21.74
CA GLY A 120 3.27 23.15 22.43
C GLY A 120 2.79 21.69 22.45
N LYS A 121 1.75 21.35 21.69
CA LYS A 121 1.26 19.96 21.58
C LYS A 121 2.04 19.17 20.53
N ARG A 122 2.22 17.88 20.77
CA ARG A 122 2.81 16.98 19.77
C ARG A 122 1.80 16.67 18.69
N ILE A 123 2.19 16.89 17.42
CA ILE A 123 1.43 16.44 16.26
C ILE A 123 1.52 14.90 16.19
N SER A 124 0.37 14.25 16.05
CA SER A 124 0.25 12.79 16.13
C SER A 124 0.90 12.09 14.93
N ASP A 125 1.72 11.09 15.23
CA ASP A 125 2.32 10.17 14.25
C ASP A 125 1.62 8.79 14.24
N GLN A 126 0.44 8.68 14.82
CA GLN A 126 -0.34 7.45 14.83
C GLN A 126 -0.68 7.02 13.40
N ASN A 127 -0.35 5.77 13.05
CA ASN A 127 -0.55 5.20 11.72
C ASN A 127 0.06 6.04 10.58
N GLU A 128 1.13 6.80 10.86
CA GLU A 128 1.77 7.73 9.93
C GLU A 128 2.08 7.10 8.56
N LYS A 129 2.63 5.87 8.54
CA LYS A 129 2.94 5.16 7.29
C LYS A 129 1.70 4.84 6.45
N LEU A 130 0.61 4.40 7.09
CA LEU A 130 -0.64 4.08 6.38
C LEU A 130 -1.31 5.34 5.86
N ARG A 131 -1.37 6.42 6.68
CA ARG A 131 -1.88 7.73 6.25
C ARG A 131 -1.06 8.26 5.08
N ASN A 132 0.26 8.24 5.19
CA ASN A 132 1.18 8.67 4.14
C ASN A 132 0.88 7.98 2.80
N THR A 133 0.81 6.65 2.77
CA THR A 133 0.50 5.90 1.54
C THR A 133 -0.85 6.29 0.96
N ARG A 134 -1.89 6.44 1.81
CA ARG A 134 -3.23 6.84 1.39
C ARG A 134 -3.25 8.25 0.80
N VAL A 135 -2.65 9.21 1.50
CA VAL A 135 -2.58 10.62 1.06
C VAL A 135 -1.79 10.75 -0.24
N CYS A 136 -0.64 10.08 -0.36
CA CYS A 136 0.13 10.08 -1.62
C CYS A 136 -0.69 9.54 -2.79
N MET A 137 -1.40 8.43 -2.62
CA MET A 137 -2.24 7.87 -3.68
C MET A 137 -3.42 8.78 -4.04
N GLU A 138 -4.07 9.37 -3.04
CA GLU A 138 -5.18 10.32 -3.23
C GLU A 138 -4.74 11.54 -4.04
N LEU A 139 -3.62 12.16 -3.64
CA LEU A 139 -3.08 13.33 -4.34
C LEU A 139 -2.57 12.98 -5.74
N THR A 140 -1.94 11.81 -5.92
CA THR A 140 -1.52 11.32 -7.23
C THR A 140 -2.70 11.23 -8.19
N LYS A 141 -3.83 10.66 -7.72
CA LYS A 141 -5.08 10.56 -8.52
C LYS A 141 -5.71 11.94 -8.76
N LYS A 142 -5.85 12.75 -7.70
CA LYS A 142 -6.47 14.09 -7.77
C LYS A 142 -5.79 14.98 -8.81
N TYR A 143 -4.47 14.99 -8.83
CA TYR A 143 -3.70 15.82 -9.76
C TYR A 143 -3.38 15.14 -11.09
N GLY A 144 -3.88 13.94 -11.34
CA GLY A 144 -3.62 13.18 -12.56
C GLY A 144 -2.14 12.94 -12.81
N LEU A 145 -1.36 12.69 -11.73
CA LEU A 145 0.06 12.37 -11.82
C LEU A 145 0.25 10.91 -12.22
N TYR A 146 1.41 10.62 -12.78
CA TYR A 146 1.76 9.27 -13.18
C TYR A 146 1.68 8.29 -12.00
N ILE A 147 0.90 7.24 -12.20
CA ILE A 147 0.81 6.11 -11.30
C ILE A 147 1.73 5.03 -11.86
N ALA A 148 2.82 4.73 -11.15
CA ALA A 148 3.71 3.66 -11.56
C ALA A 148 2.90 2.36 -11.66
N SER A 149 2.84 1.77 -12.85
CA SER A 149 2.36 0.40 -13.04
C SER A 149 3.30 -0.51 -12.26
N GLY A 150 2.77 -1.25 -11.31
CA GLY A 150 3.46 -2.11 -10.37
C GLY A 150 4.79 -2.75 -10.80
N LYS A 151 5.03 -4.01 -10.42
CA LYS A 151 6.27 -4.73 -10.73
C LYS A 151 6.43 -5.09 -12.21
N GLU A 152 5.39 -4.96 -13.00
CA GLU A 152 5.34 -5.38 -14.42
C GLU A 152 6.31 -4.59 -15.33
N ASN A 153 6.70 -3.38 -14.92
CA ASN A 153 7.59 -2.50 -15.72
C ASN A 153 8.98 -2.28 -15.09
N VAL A 154 9.40 -3.15 -14.20
CA VAL A 154 10.75 -3.08 -13.64
C VAL A 154 11.78 -3.49 -14.68
N LYS A 155 12.83 -2.68 -14.85
CA LYS A 155 13.98 -3.03 -15.69
C LYS A 155 14.83 -4.08 -14.97
N GLU A 156 14.41 -5.33 -15.01
CA GLU A 156 14.99 -6.45 -14.27
C GLU A 156 16.47 -6.68 -14.56
N HIS A 157 16.90 -6.41 -15.81
CA HIS A 157 18.30 -6.50 -16.20
C HIS A 157 19.25 -5.54 -15.44
N ARG A 158 18.71 -4.54 -14.75
CA ARG A 158 19.45 -3.57 -13.91
C ARG A 158 19.41 -3.90 -12.43
N LEU A 159 18.61 -4.89 -12.03
CA LEU A 159 18.53 -5.27 -10.63
C LEU A 159 19.83 -5.95 -10.19
N LYS A 160 20.28 -5.59 -9.00
CA LYS A 160 21.37 -6.25 -8.28
C LYS A 160 20.80 -7.22 -7.25
N GLU A 161 21.62 -8.18 -6.84
CA GLU A 161 21.27 -9.04 -5.71
C GLU A 161 21.12 -8.20 -4.39
N PRO A 162 20.19 -8.54 -3.51
CA PRO A 162 19.25 -9.68 -3.55
C PRO A 162 17.95 -9.41 -4.32
N ASP A 163 17.72 -8.21 -4.87
CA ASP A 163 16.46 -7.83 -5.52
C ASP A 163 16.25 -8.60 -6.84
N LYS A 164 17.30 -8.91 -7.59
CA LYS A 164 17.22 -9.73 -8.81
C LYS A 164 16.61 -11.10 -8.48
N THR A 165 17.19 -11.83 -7.54
CA THR A 165 16.67 -13.15 -7.09
C THR A 165 15.24 -13.05 -6.56
N LYS A 166 14.88 -11.97 -5.87
CA LYS A 166 13.53 -11.74 -5.38
C LYS A 166 12.51 -11.60 -6.52
N TYR A 167 12.87 -10.95 -7.63
CA TYR A 167 12.03 -10.84 -8.83
C TYR A 167 11.93 -12.18 -9.57
N GLU A 168 13.02 -12.93 -9.68
CA GLU A 168 12.98 -14.28 -10.24
C GLU A 168 12.01 -15.19 -9.45
N ILE A 169 12.04 -15.13 -8.12
CA ILE A 169 11.08 -15.87 -7.28
C ILE A 169 9.64 -15.37 -7.53
N TYR A 170 9.44 -14.04 -7.65
CA TYR A 170 8.13 -13.47 -7.92
C TYR A 170 7.52 -14.01 -9.22
N HIS A 171 8.26 -14.01 -10.34
CA HIS A 171 7.78 -14.51 -11.62
C HIS A 171 7.54 -16.02 -11.59
N GLY A 172 8.45 -16.78 -11.00
CA GLY A 172 8.26 -18.23 -10.83
C GLY A 172 6.99 -18.55 -10.02
N LEU A 173 6.71 -17.77 -8.97
CA LEU A 173 5.48 -17.90 -8.18
C LEU A 173 4.23 -17.54 -8.97
N GLN A 174 4.22 -16.44 -9.74
CA GLN A 174 3.06 -16.06 -10.53
C GLN A 174 2.69 -17.14 -11.54
N TYR A 175 3.69 -17.68 -12.24
CA TYR A 175 3.49 -18.78 -13.18
C TYR A 175 2.99 -20.06 -12.48
N ALA A 176 3.70 -20.53 -11.47
CA ALA A 176 3.37 -21.79 -10.80
C ALA A 176 2.00 -21.74 -10.07
N ILE A 177 1.61 -20.60 -9.51
CA ILE A 177 0.30 -20.43 -8.87
C ILE A 177 -0.84 -20.55 -9.89
N SER A 178 -0.67 -20.06 -11.12
CA SER A 178 -1.72 -20.19 -12.15
C SER A 178 -1.93 -21.63 -12.61
N GLU A 179 -0.89 -22.46 -12.57
CA GLU A 179 -0.92 -23.85 -13.06
C GLU A 179 -1.31 -24.88 -11.99
N CYS A 180 -1.10 -24.56 -10.71
CA CYS A 180 -1.26 -25.51 -9.60
C CYS A 180 -2.60 -25.33 -8.87
N LYS A 181 -3.13 -26.44 -8.28
CA LYS A 181 -4.37 -26.45 -7.47
C LYS A 181 -4.16 -26.69 -5.98
N ASN A 182 -2.96 -27.10 -5.58
CA ASN A 182 -2.63 -27.34 -4.17
C ASN A 182 -1.15 -27.07 -3.89
N TRP A 183 -0.81 -27.00 -2.60
CA TRP A 183 0.57 -26.73 -2.14
C TRP A 183 1.58 -27.82 -2.52
N LYS A 184 1.15 -29.07 -2.70
CA LYS A 184 2.03 -30.18 -3.09
C LYS A 184 2.49 -29.99 -4.55
N GLU A 185 1.55 -29.68 -5.44
CA GLU A 185 1.86 -29.37 -6.84
C GLU A 185 2.73 -28.12 -6.95
N LEU A 186 2.34 -27.04 -6.24
CA LEU A 186 3.10 -25.79 -6.22
C LEU A 186 4.55 -25.99 -5.75
N LYS A 187 4.77 -26.81 -4.71
CA LYS A 187 6.11 -27.13 -4.24
C LYS A 187 6.93 -27.90 -5.27
N SER A 188 6.32 -28.84 -5.97
CA SER A 188 6.98 -29.62 -7.04
C SER A 188 7.38 -28.72 -8.21
N GLU A 189 6.48 -27.85 -8.67
CA GLU A 189 6.69 -26.93 -9.79
C GLU A 189 7.79 -25.92 -9.49
N LEU A 190 7.74 -25.29 -8.33
CA LEU A 190 8.75 -24.32 -7.90
C LEU A 190 10.14 -24.93 -7.73
N LEU A 191 10.21 -26.20 -7.29
CA LEU A 191 11.47 -26.91 -7.15
C LEU A 191 12.17 -27.11 -8.49
N GLN A 192 11.41 -27.34 -9.59
CA GLN A 192 11.96 -27.44 -10.95
C GLN A 192 12.62 -26.11 -11.39
N SER A 193 12.09 -24.98 -10.89
CA SER A 193 12.67 -23.64 -11.13
C SER A 193 13.77 -23.26 -10.12
N GLY A 194 14.22 -24.20 -9.27
CA GLY A 194 15.22 -23.96 -8.24
C GLY A 194 14.72 -23.10 -7.07
N ILE A 195 13.39 -23.02 -6.88
CA ILE A 195 12.79 -22.25 -5.78
C ILE A 195 12.34 -23.21 -4.68
N THR A 196 12.85 -23.04 -3.49
CA THR A 196 12.49 -23.81 -2.30
C THR A 196 11.35 -23.14 -1.53
N ILE A 197 10.53 -23.96 -0.83
CA ILE A 197 9.45 -23.49 0.04
C ILE A 197 9.67 -23.99 1.45
N GLU A 198 9.55 -23.08 2.42
CA GLU A 198 9.53 -23.37 3.86
C GLU A 198 8.28 -22.76 4.49
N PHE A 199 7.50 -23.59 5.22
CA PHE A 199 6.35 -23.11 5.99
C PHE A 199 6.76 -22.69 7.39
N ARG A 200 6.30 -21.52 7.82
CA ARG A 200 6.54 -21.03 9.18
C ARG A 200 5.32 -21.30 10.05
N LYS A 201 5.50 -22.02 11.12
CA LYS A 201 4.47 -22.31 12.12
C LYS A 201 4.39 -21.20 13.17
N ASN A 202 3.24 -21.07 13.81
CA ASN A 202 3.04 -20.14 14.92
C ASN A 202 3.46 -20.78 16.24
N GLY A 203 4.66 -20.44 16.71
CA GLY A 203 5.22 -21.00 17.94
C GLY A 203 5.24 -22.52 17.90
N ASN A 204 4.73 -23.18 18.96
CA ASN A 204 4.67 -24.63 19.09
C ASN A 204 3.39 -25.26 18.50
N THR A 205 2.60 -24.51 17.75
CA THR A 205 1.37 -25.02 17.13
C THR A 205 1.60 -25.48 15.69
N ASP A 206 0.76 -26.39 15.18
CA ASP A 206 0.83 -26.81 13.78
C ASP A 206 0.21 -25.80 12.81
N LYS A 207 -0.34 -24.69 13.32
CA LYS A 207 -0.92 -23.62 12.50
C LYS A 207 0.16 -22.91 11.69
N ILE A 208 0.05 -22.92 10.36
CA ILE A 208 0.97 -22.21 9.47
C ILE A 208 0.65 -20.73 9.52
N GLN A 209 1.63 -19.91 9.89
CA GLN A 209 1.54 -18.46 9.98
C GLN A 209 2.04 -17.76 8.71
N GLY A 210 2.91 -18.41 7.94
CA GLY A 210 3.52 -17.81 6.76
C GLY A 210 4.30 -18.81 5.93
N VAL A 211 4.83 -18.31 4.81
CA VAL A 211 5.65 -19.06 3.87
C VAL A 211 6.90 -18.25 3.54
N ARG A 212 8.02 -18.94 3.38
CA ARG A 212 9.30 -18.41 2.91
C ARG A 212 9.70 -19.11 1.63
N PHE A 213 10.30 -18.37 0.73
CA PHE A 213 10.81 -18.86 -0.54
C PHE A 213 12.31 -18.59 -0.63
N GLY A 214 13.07 -19.60 -1.08
CA GLY A 214 14.52 -19.53 -1.23
C GLY A 214 14.96 -19.80 -2.67
N LYS A 215 15.97 -19.06 -3.14
CA LYS A 215 16.67 -19.27 -4.41
C LYS A 215 18.03 -18.60 -4.37
N ASN A 216 19.04 -19.18 -5.03
CA ASN A 216 20.39 -18.60 -5.16
C ASN A 216 21.04 -18.21 -3.80
N GLY A 217 20.74 -18.93 -2.72
CA GLY A 217 21.25 -18.61 -1.38
C GLY A 217 20.51 -17.47 -0.67
N TYR A 218 19.50 -16.87 -1.27
CA TYR A 218 18.66 -15.84 -0.64
C TYR A 218 17.31 -16.40 -0.24
N GLU A 219 16.78 -15.93 0.89
CA GLU A 219 15.48 -16.33 1.42
C GLU A 219 14.59 -15.10 1.68
N PHE A 220 13.34 -15.18 1.27
CA PHE A 220 12.37 -14.11 1.45
C PHE A 220 11.05 -14.63 2.02
N ASN A 221 10.50 -13.94 3.01
CA ASN A 221 9.11 -14.19 3.40
C ASN A 221 8.18 -13.83 2.21
N GLY A 222 7.19 -14.65 1.93
CA GLY A 222 6.27 -14.44 0.80
C GLY A 222 5.68 -13.03 0.77
N SER A 223 5.22 -12.50 1.90
CA SER A 223 4.71 -11.14 2.02
C SER A 223 5.74 -10.03 1.76
N LYS A 224 7.04 -10.34 1.79
CA LYS A 224 8.14 -9.41 1.43
C LYS A 224 8.49 -9.45 -0.05
N ILE A 225 8.18 -10.54 -0.72
CA ILE A 225 8.25 -10.65 -2.18
C ILE A 225 7.12 -9.83 -2.78
N ASP A 226 5.87 -10.21 -2.46
CA ASP A 226 4.66 -9.46 -2.78
C ASP A 226 3.52 -9.83 -1.82
N ARG A 227 2.51 -8.94 -1.72
CA ARG A 227 1.32 -9.22 -0.92
C ARG A 227 0.56 -10.44 -1.43
N SER A 228 0.51 -10.65 -2.75
CA SER A 228 -0.09 -11.82 -3.39
C SER A 228 0.65 -13.12 -3.07
N CYS A 229 1.94 -13.05 -2.75
CA CYS A 229 2.79 -14.20 -2.39
C CYS A 229 2.72 -14.57 -0.90
N SER A 230 1.82 -13.98 -0.11
CA SER A 230 1.58 -14.41 1.27
C SER A 230 0.89 -15.77 1.32
N TYR A 231 1.14 -16.56 2.41
CA TYR A 231 0.54 -17.89 2.58
C TYR A 231 -0.98 -17.90 2.35
N SER A 232 -1.70 -16.98 2.98
CA SER A 232 -3.17 -16.90 2.88
C SER A 232 -3.65 -16.58 1.45
N LYS A 233 -2.95 -15.70 0.74
CA LYS A 233 -3.33 -15.34 -0.64
C LYS A 233 -3.05 -16.48 -1.63
N ILE A 234 -1.89 -17.14 -1.49
CA ILE A 234 -1.57 -18.31 -2.31
C ILE A 234 -2.57 -19.45 -2.01
N SER A 235 -2.83 -19.76 -0.73
CA SER A 235 -3.79 -20.80 -0.37
C SER A 235 -5.18 -20.55 -0.95
N TYR A 236 -5.63 -19.29 -0.93
CA TYR A 236 -6.91 -18.91 -1.53
C TYR A 236 -6.92 -19.08 -3.06
N GLN A 237 -5.84 -18.68 -3.74
CA GLN A 237 -5.76 -18.84 -5.20
C GLN A 237 -5.73 -20.32 -5.61
N LEU A 238 -4.95 -21.14 -4.91
CA LEU A 238 -4.92 -22.59 -5.15
C LEU A 238 -6.30 -23.23 -4.93
N TYR A 239 -7.02 -22.82 -3.89
CA TYR A 239 -8.40 -23.26 -3.68
C TYR A 239 -9.33 -22.89 -4.83
N LEU A 240 -9.22 -21.67 -5.37
CA LEU A 240 -10.02 -21.26 -6.54
C LEU A 240 -9.67 -22.08 -7.77
N ASN A 241 -8.39 -22.33 -8.02
CA ASN A 241 -7.94 -23.16 -9.16
C ASN A 241 -8.49 -24.61 -9.06
N GLU A 242 -8.50 -25.18 -7.86
CA GLU A 242 -9.06 -26.50 -7.62
C GLU A 242 -10.56 -26.53 -7.93
N LYS A 243 -11.32 -25.53 -7.49
CA LYS A 243 -12.76 -25.40 -7.74
C LYS A 243 -13.10 -25.25 -9.22
N LEU A 244 -12.35 -24.43 -9.95
CA LEU A 244 -12.56 -24.25 -11.39
C LEU A 244 -12.40 -25.56 -12.14
N ARG A 245 -11.33 -26.33 -11.88
CA ARG A 245 -11.09 -27.62 -12.55
C ARG A 245 -12.10 -28.68 -12.17
N GLN A 246 -12.66 -28.67 -10.95
CA GLN A 246 -13.74 -29.57 -10.55
C GLN A 246 -15.02 -29.30 -11.35
N ASN A 247 -15.35 -28.04 -11.60
CA ASN A 247 -16.52 -27.65 -12.40
C ASN A 247 -16.35 -28.01 -13.88
N GLU A 248 -15.16 -27.86 -14.45
CA GLU A 248 -14.86 -28.29 -15.83
C GLU A 248 -14.97 -29.81 -15.99
N GLY A 249 -14.50 -30.59 -15.01
CA GLY A 249 -14.62 -32.05 -15.01
C GLY A 249 -16.06 -32.57 -14.92
N GLN A 250 -16.98 -31.83 -14.31
CA GLN A 250 -18.40 -32.20 -14.23
C GLN A 250 -19.16 -31.89 -15.52
N GLN A 251 -18.75 -30.90 -16.32
CA GLN A 251 -19.37 -30.60 -17.62
C GLN A 251 -19.01 -31.62 -18.71
N HIS A 252 -17.89 -32.33 -18.59
CA HIS A 252 -17.50 -33.38 -19.54
C HIS A 252 -18.03 -34.79 -19.21
N SER A 253 -18.68 -34.96 -18.06
CA SER A 253 -19.24 -36.26 -17.63
C SER A 253 -20.76 -36.37 -17.76
N ALA A 254 -21.44 -35.38 -18.35
CA ALA A 254 -22.84 -35.50 -18.70
C ALA A 254 -22.99 -36.33 -20.00
N PRO A 255 -23.66 -37.48 -20.02
CA PRO A 255 -23.90 -38.25 -21.25
C PRO A 255 -24.75 -37.42 -22.20
N ASN A 256 -24.38 -37.43 -23.49
CA ASN A 256 -25.10 -36.88 -24.63
C ASN A 256 -26.60 -37.35 -24.59
N GLN A 257 -27.48 -36.57 -24.00
CA GLN A 257 -28.95 -36.73 -24.17
C GLN A 257 -29.47 -35.86 -25.32
N LEU A 258 -28.61 -35.34 -26.19
CA LEU A 258 -29.01 -34.49 -27.32
C LEU A 258 -29.49 -35.28 -28.54
N ASP A 259 -29.39 -36.63 -28.57
CA ASP A 259 -29.80 -37.46 -29.73
C ASP A 259 -31.26 -37.97 -29.66
N GLN A 260 -32.04 -37.66 -28.60
CA GLN A 260 -33.42 -38.11 -28.52
C GLN A 260 -34.49 -37.01 -28.61
N LEU A 261 -34.13 -35.74 -28.75
CA LEU A 261 -35.06 -34.60 -28.81
C LEU A 261 -35.24 -33.95 -30.18
N ASN A 262 -34.72 -34.54 -31.28
CA ASN A 262 -34.90 -34.02 -32.62
C ASN A 262 -36.13 -34.57 -33.36
N ARG A 263 -37.18 -34.95 -32.62
CA ARG A 263 -38.51 -35.19 -33.21
C ARG A 263 -39.55 -34.71 -32.23
N GLN A 264 -39.89 -33.45 -32.28
CA GLN A 264 -41.23 -32.84 -32.08
C GLN A 264 -41.13 -31.34 -31.81
N ASP A 265 -41.72 -30.62 -32.72
CA ASP A 265 -42.40 -29.34 -32.64
C ASP A 265 -41.64 -28.05 -32.17
N ASN A 266 -41.58 -27.15 -33.15
CA ASN A 266 -41.47 -25.71 -33.09
C ASN A 266 -42.47 -25.13 -32.07
N THR A 267 -41.95 -24.57 -30.99
CA THR A 267 -42.31 -23.32 -30.29
C THR A 267 -41.55 -23.33 -28.97
N MET A 268 -40.47 -22.65 -28.91
CA MET A 268 -39.79 -22.46 -27.61
C MET A 268 -39.59 -20.99 -27.34
N ASP A 269 -40.15 -20.58 -26.24
CA ASP A 269 -40.12 -19.29 -25.60
C ASP A 269 -38.72 -18.85 -25.28
N PHE A 270 -38.38 -17.60 -25.68
CA PHE A 270 -37.09 -16.96 -25.46
C PHE A 270 -36.80 -16.60 -23.98
N ALA A 271 -37.76 -16.90 -23.07
CA ALA A 271 -37.67 -16.50 -21.65
C ALA A 271 -36.83 -17.44 -20.78
N THR A 272 -36.70 -18.74 -21.13
CA THR A 272 -35.99 -19.71 -20.27
C THR A 272 -34.48 -19.70 -20.38
N GLY A 273 -33.92 -19.09 -21.44
CA GLY A 273 -32.46 -18.92 -21.63
C GLY A 273 -31.86 -17.82 -20.77
N LEU A 274 -32.65 -16.83 -20.36
CA LEU A 274 -32.18 -15.69 -19.54
C LEU A 274 -32.08 -16.02 -18.04
N GLU A 275 -32.92 -16.91 -17.54
CA GLU A 275 -32.90 -17.31 -16.10
C GLU A 275 -31.67 -18.15 -15.75
N SER A 276 -31.20 -19.02 -16.66
CA SER A 276 -29.98 -19.81 -16.43
C SER A 276 -28.72 -18.95 -16.46
N ALA A 277 -28.65 -17.93 -17.32
CA ALA A 277 -27.54 -16.99 -17.36
C ALA A 277 -27.53 -16.04 -16.14
N ALA A 278 -28.69 -15.63 -15.65
CA ALA A 278 -28.82 -14.81 -14.44
C ALA A 278 -28.42 -15.57 -13.17
N SER A 279 -28.69 -16.88 -13.09
CA SER A 279 -28.29 -17.72 -11.96
C SER A 279 -26.78 -17.94 -11.90
N VAL A 280 -26.10 -18.08 -13.05
CA VAL A 280 -24.64 -18.20 -13.13
C VAL A 280 -23.96 -16.88 -12.80
N LEU A 281 -24.52 -15.75 -13.26
CA LEU A 281 -23.99 -14.41 -12.95
C LEU A 281 -24.28 -14.02 -11.49
N GLY A 282 -25.42 -14.41 -10.92
CA GLY A 282 -25.74 -14.23 -9.49
C GLY A 282 -24.77 -14.96 -8.57
N GLY A 283 -24.45 -16.21 -8.89
CA GLY A 283 -23.46 -17.00 -8.16
C GLY A 283 -22.04 -16.42 -8.24
N LEU A 284 -21.67 -15.81 -9.38
CA LEU A 284 -20.38 -15.13 -9.54
C LEU A 284 -20.31 -13.81 -8.74
N PHE A 285 -21.44 -13.09 -8.64
CA PHE A 285 -21.55 -11.86 -7.85
C PHE A 285 -21.50 -12.13 -6.35
N ASP A 286 -22.11 -13.22 -5.87
CA ASP A 286 -22.01 -13.66 -4.48
C ASP A 286 -20.59 -14.15 -4.13
N LEU A 287 -19.87 -14.78 -5.07
CA LEU A 287 -18.47 -15.18 -4.87
C LEU A 287 -17.52 -13.98 -4.79
N LEU A 288 -17.83 -12.89 -5.49
CA LEU A 288 -17.05 -11.64 -5.45
C LEU A 288 -17.34 -10.82 -4.18
N ASN A 289 -18.53 -10.99 -3.58
CA ASN A 289 -18.97 -10.26 -2.39
C ASN A 289 -18.83 -11.04 -1.08
N THR A 290 -18.51 -12.34 -1.12
CA THR A 290 -18.14 -13.06 0.11
C THR A 290 -16.80 -12.53 0.61
N PRO A 291 -16.74 -11.90 1.79
CA PRO A 291 -15.48 -11.46 2.35
C PRO A 291 -14.57 -12.69 2.53
N PRO A 292 -13.27 -12.56 2.19
CA PRO A 292 -12.32 -13.63 2.43
C PRO A 292 -12.42 -14.05 3.89
N HIS A 293 -12.29 -15.36 4.18
CA HIS A 293 -12.21 -15.91 5.53
C HIS A 293 -11.14 -15.13 6.31
N TYR A 294 -11.57 -14.10 7.05
CA TYR A 294 -10.69 -13.37 7.95
C TYR A 294 -10.27 -14.33 9.05
N ASP A 295 -8.99 -14.32 9.39
CA ASP A 295 -8.50 -14.90 10.64
C ASP A 295 -9.42 -14.36 11.77
N GLU A 296 -9.93 -15.23 12.64
CA GLU A 296 -10.84 -14.84 13.73
C GLU A 296 -10.32 -13.65 14.53
N ASN A 297 -8.99 -13.52 14.65
CA ASN A 297 -8.32 -12.38 15.29
C ASN A 297 -8.48 -11.06 14.52
N GLU A 298 -8.57 -11.08 13.18
CA GLU A 298 -8.78 -9.88 12.36
C GLU A 298 -10.26 -9.47 12.39
N ALA A 299 -11.17 -10.45 12.42
CA ALA A 299 -12.60 -10.20 12.58
C ALA A 299 -12.92 -9.63 13.97
N ASP A 300 -12.30 -10.15 15.02
CA ASP A 300 -12.44 -9.63 16.39
C ASP A 300 -11.81 -8.25 16.55
N PHE A 301 -10.66 -7.99 15.94
CA PHE A 301 -10.06 -6.67 15.89
C PHE A 301 -10.96 -5.63 15.20
N LEU A 302 -11.59 -6.01 14.07
CA LEU A 302 -12.52 -5.13 13.35
C LEU A 302 -13.81 -4.90 14.14
N ARG A 303 -14.34 -5.94 14.84
CA ARG A 303 -15.50 -5.83 15.74
C ARG A 303 -15.19 -4.91 16.93
N GLU A 304 -14.02 -5.01 17.50
CA GLU A 304 -13.59 -4.14 18.60
C GLU A 304 -13.38 -2.67 18.15
N GLN A 305 -12.83 -2.46 16.96
CA GLN A 305 -12.75 -1.14 16.34
C GLN A 305 -14.13 -0.54 16.05
N ALA A 306 -15.06 -1.33 15.54
CA ALA A 306 -16.46 -0.91 15.30
C ALA A 306 -17.16 -0.53 16.62
N LYS A 307 -17.01 -1.33 17.68
CA LYS A 307 -17.53 -1.02 19.03
C LYS A 307 -16.97 0.28 19.59
N ARG A 308 -15.68 0.54 19.41
CA ARG A 308 -15.03 1.80 19.84
C ARG A 308 -15.54 3.02 19.08
N LEU A 309 -15.82 2.88 17.77
CA LEU A 309 -16.40 3.94 16.94
C LEU A 309 -17.86 4.26 17.33
N ILE A 310 -18.66 3.24 17.64
CA ILE A 310 -20.05 3.39 18.10
C ILE A 310 -20.08 4.07 19.49
N LYS A 311 -19.18 3.68 20.39
CA LYS A 311 -19.06 4.29 21.72
C LYS A 311 -18.66 5.77 21.66
N LYS A 312 -17.74 6.15 20.74
CA LYS A 312 -17.36 7.55 20.51
C LYS A 312 -18.51 8.41 19.94
N LYS A 313 -19.41 7.83 19.13
CA LYS A 313 -20.60 8.55 18.64
C LYS A 313 -21.65 8.74 19.74
N GLY A 314 -21.78 7.80 20.68
CA GLY A 314 -22.68 7.91 21.83
C GLY A 314 -22.30 9.02 22.80
N ASP A 315 -20.99 9.16 23.09
CA ASP A 315 -20.47 10.20 24.02
C ASP A 315 -20.55 11.64 23.46
N HIS A 316 -20.66 11.79 22.12
CA HIS A 316 -20.84 13.13 21.51
C HIS A 316 -22.28 13.61 21.53
N HIS A 317 -23.26 12.73 21.68
CA HIS A 317 -24.68 13.12 21.75
C HIS A 317 -25.11 13.56 23.16
N TYR A 318 -24.34 13.25 24.22
CA TYR A 318 -24.64 13.61 25.60
C TYR A 318 -24.04 14.94 26.05
N ARG A 319 -23.16 15.61 25.27
CA ARG A 319 -22.51 16.88 25.65
C ARG A 319 -23.16 18.14 25.08
N HIS A 320 -24.31 18.03 24.41
CA HIS A 320 -25.07 19.21 23.91
C HIS A 320 -26.45 19.38 24.54
N ARG A 321 -26.66 18.77 25.70
CA ARG A 321 -27.83 19.11 26.56
C ARG A 321 -27.35 19.21 27.99
N LEU A 322 -26.85 20.37 28.36
CA LEU A 322 -26.86 20.99 29.68
C LEU A 322 -26.37 22.43 29.48
#